data_4d9ac1f5bf67d92c04b0baefa5847f50
#
_entry.id   4d9ac1f5bf67d92c04b0baefa5847f50
#
_cell.length_a   1.000
_cell.length_b   1.000
_cell.length_c   1.000
_cell.angle_alpha   90.00
_cell.angle_beta   90.00
_cell.angle_gamma   90.00
#
_symmetry.space_group_name_H-M   'P 1'
#
loop_
_entity.id
_entity.type
_entity.pdbx_description
1 polymer ?
#
loop_
_entity_poly.entity_id
_entity_poly.type
_entity_poly.pdbx_seq_one_letter_code
_entity_poly.pdbx_strand_id
1 'polypeptide(L)'
;TIHSYTGDQRTVDTLHKDPRRARAAALNMIPTSTGAAKAVGLVLPHLKGKLDGTSIRVPTPNVSVVSLDFVPTRTPASAEAVNEAIRAASLEGPLKGILEYNTAPLVSSDFNHDKASSIFDATQTVLVDGGKMVRVCSWYDNEWGFSNRMADTAALFGSL
;
A
#
# COMPACT_ATOMS: atom_id res chain seq x y z
N THR A 1 -6.93 0.06 -2.68
CA THR A 1 -5.93 1.14 -2.59
C THR A 1 -6.56 2.48 -2.87
N ILE A 2 -6.30 3.47 -2.05
CA ILE A 2 -6.53 4.89 -2.33
C ILE A 2 -5.18 5.43 -2.81
N HIS A 3 -5.12 5.82 -4.08
CA HIS A 3 -3.85 6.05 -4.77
C HIS A 3 -3.76 7.48 -5.30
N SER A 4 -2.60 8.10 -5.16
CA SER A 4 -2.29 9.34 -5.86
C SER A 4 -2.50 9.19 -7.36
N TYR A 5 -2.81 10.28 -8.06
CA TYR A 5 -2.81 10.24 -9.51
C TYR A 5 -1.37 10.14 -10.04
N THR A 6 -1.22 9.57 -11.23
CA THR A 6 0.08 9.37 -11.88
C THR A 6 0.00 9.83 -13.32
N GLY A 7 1.09 9.75 -14.07
CA GLY A 7 1.14 10.09 -15.49
C GLY A 7 0.17 9.30 -16.38
N ASP A 8 -0.43 8.21 -15.89
CA ASP A 8 -1.48 7.49 -16.61
C ASP A 8 -2.84 8.24 -16.60
N GLN A 9 -3.10 9.04 -15.58
CA GLN A 9 -4.28 9.90 -15.52
C GLN A 9 -4.02 11.22 -16.25
N ARG A 10 -5.04 11.72 -16.94
CA ARG A 10 -4.95 13.00 -17.65
C ARG A 10 -5.03 14.18 -16.69
N THR A 11 -4.30 15.24 -16.97
CA THR A 11 -4.36 16.48 -16.18
C THR A 11 -5.64 17.27 -16.46
N VAL A 12 -6.15 17.17 -17.71
CA VAL A 12 -7.42 17.71 -18.16
C VAL A 12 -8.25 16.63 -18.83
N ASP A 13 -9.56 16.83 -18.96
CA ASP A 13 -10.43 15.92 -19.70
C ASP A 13 -9.93 15.78 -21.15
N THR A 14 -9.59 14.56 -21.54
CA THR A 14 -9.11 14.26 -22.89
C THR A 14 -9.25 12.77 -23.20
N LEU A 15 -9.00 12.38 -24.45
CA LEU A 15 -9.19 11.02 -24.91
C LEU A 15 -8.28 10.03 -24.15
N HIS A 16 -8.90 8.93 -23.72
CA HIS A 16 -8.24 7.77 -23.17
C HIS A 16 -9.08 6.51 -23.47
N LYS A 17 -8.42 5.35 -23.65
CA LYS A 17 -9.13 4.07 -23.92
C LYS A 17 -10.07 3.63 -22.80
N ASP A 18 -9.75 4.00 -21.56
CA ASP A 18 -10.62 3.86 -20.40
C ASP A 18 -11.31 5.22 -20.17
N PRO A 19 -12.64 5.32 -20.31
CA PRO A 19 -13.38 6.58 -20.15
C PRO A 19 -13.21 7.21 -18.75
N ARG A 20 -13.03 6.42 -17.70
CA ARG A 20 -12.80 6.95 -16.35
C ARG A 20 -11.45 7.65 -16.25
N ARG A 21 -10.42 7.13 -16.92
CA ARG A 21 -9.08 7.74 -16.96
C ARG A 21 -8.98 8.92 -17.94
N ALA A 22 -10.03 9.17 -18.71
CA ALA A 22 -10.15 10.33 -19.60
C ALA A 22 -10.46 11.64 -18.84
N ARG A 23 -10.75 11.58 -17.55
CA ARG A 23 -11.17 12.72 -16.72
C ARG A 23 -9.97 13.33 -16.00
N ALA A 24 -10.08 14.64 -15.75
CA ALA A 24 -9.06 15.43 -15.05
C ALA A 24 -8.72 14.86 -13.67
N ALA A 25 -7.50 14.41 -13.49
CA ALA A 25 -7.04 13.66 -12.30
C ALA A 25 -7.12 14.47 -11.00
N ALA A 26 -6.80 15.77 -11.08
CA ALA A 26 -6.80 16.65 -9.92
C ALA A 26 -8.20 17.11 -9.47
N LEU A 27 -9.26 16.74 -10.23
CA LEU A 27 -10.64 17.13 -9.95
C LEU A 27 -11.57 15.94 -9.65
N ASN A 28 -11.09 14.71 -9.82
CA ASN A 28 -11.95 13.54 -9.77
C ASN A 28 -11.37 12.40 -8.94
N MET A 29 -12.24 11.68 -8.24
CA MET A 29 -11.95 10.33 -7.76
C MET A 29 -12.22 9.34 -8.88
N ILE A 30 -11.21 8.58 -9.29
CA ILE A 30 -11.26 7.73 -10.49
C ILE A 30 -11.07 6.25 -10.09
N PRO A 31 -12.15 5.45 -10.04
CA PRO A 31 -12.02 4.00 -9.86
C PRO A 31 -11.26 3.38 -11.04
N THR A 32 -10.25 2.58 -10.76
CA THR A 32 -9.45 1.89 -11.78
C THR A 32 -9.21 0.44 -11.39
N SER A 33 -9.02 -0.41 -12.39
CA SER A 33 -8.49 -1.75 -12.16
C SER A 33 -7.04 -1.67 -11.67
N THR A 34 -6.62 -2.66 -10.89
CA THR A 34 -5.21 -2.84 -10.49
C THR A 34 -4.80 -4.30 -10.64
N GLY A 35 -3.57 -4.52 -11.08
CA GLY A 35 -2.96 -5.85 -11.11
C GLY A 35 -2.22 -6.21 -9.81
N ALA A 36 -2.16 -5.28 -8.83
CA ALA A 36 -1.33 -5.43 -7.65
C ALA A 36 -1.67 -6.70 -6.83
N ALA A 37 -2.95 -6.95 -6.58
CA ALA A 37 -3.38 -8.15 -5.84
C ALA A 37 -2.98 -9.46 -6.54
N LYS A 38 -3.03 -9.49 -7.88
CA LYS A 38 -2.57 -10.65 -8.67
C LYS A 38 -1.05 -10.79 -8.64
N ALA A 39 -0.33 -9.68 -8.67
CA ALA A 39 1.13 -9.67 -8.59
C ALA A 39 1.65 -10.24 -7.26
N VAL A 40 0.96 -10.00 -6.14
CA VAL A 40 1.32 -10.63 -4.85
C VAL A 40 1.35 -12.16 -4.95
N GLY A 41 0.42 -12.76 -5.69
CA GLY A 41 0.39 -14.22 -5.91
C GLY A 41 1.59 -14.78 -6.70
N LEU A 42 2.37 -13.94 -7.39
CA LEU A 42 3.60 -14.34 -8.08
C LEU A 42 4.78 -14.47 -7.10
N VAL A 43 4.87 -13.55 -6.13
CA VAL A 43 5.96 -13.53 -5.13
C VAL A 43 5.62 -14.35 -3.88
N LEU A 44 4.33 -14.51 -3.57
CA LEU A 44 3.81 -15.33 -2.48
C LEU A 44 2.83 -16.37 -3.03
N PRO A 45 3.33 -17.50 -3.60
CA PRO A 45 2.49 -18.47 -4.32
C PRO A 45 1.34 -19.06 -3.50
N HIS A 46 1.49 -19.15 -2.17
CA HIS A 46 0.44 -19.66 -1.27
C HIS A 46 -0.78 -18.71 -1.15
N LEU A 47 -0.63 -17.45 -1.61
CA LEU A 47 -1.71 -16.46 -1.68
C LEU A 47 -2.34 -16.35 -3.07
N LYS A 48 -1.86 -17.12 -4.05
CA LYS A 48 -2.40 -17.09 -5.41
C LYS A 48 -3.89 -17.39 -5.43
N GLY A 49 -4.67 -16.48 -6.00
CA GLY A 49 -6.14 -16.58 -6.09
C GLY A 49 -6.89 -16.27 -4.78
N LYS A 50 -6.18 -15.90 -3.71
CA LYS A 50 -6.80 -15.54 -2.41
C LYS A 50 -6.90 -14.03 -2.20
N LEU A 51 -6.27 -13.23 -3.06
CA LEU A 51 -6.28 -11.77 -3.00
C LEU A 51 -6.94 -11.19 -4.24
N ASP A 52 -7.76 -10.20 -4.01
CA ASP A 52 -8.30 -9.33 -5.05
C ASP A 52 -8.29 -7.88 -4.55
N GLY A 53 -8.48 -6.92 -5.44
CA GLY A 53 -8.47 -5.54 -5.04
C GLY A 53 -8.81 -4.57 -6.16
N THR A 54 -9.09 -3.36 -5.75
CA THR A 54 -9.37 -2.22 -6.62
C THR A 54 -8.52 -1.03 -6.23
N SER A 55 -8.42 -0.06 -7.11
CA SER A 55 -7.74 1.20 -6.84
C SER A 55 -8.67 2.38 -7.15
N ILE A 56 -8.66 3.37 -6.28
CA ILE A 56 -9.32 4.65 -6.52
C ILE A 56 -8.22 5.71 -6.57
N ARG A 57 -8.04 6.33 -7.74
CA ARG A 57 -7.15 7.49 -7.88
C ARG A 57 -7.84 8.71 -7.32
N VAL A 58 -7.12 9.49 -6.54
CA VAL A 58 -7.63 10.69 -5.85
C VAL A 58 -6.81 11.92 -6.23
N PRO A 59 -7.33 13.14 -6.02
CA PRO A 59 -6.63 14.41 -6.29
C PRO A 59 -5.46 14.67 -5.33
N THR A 60 -4.53 13.73 -5.22
CA THR A 60 -3.34 13.79 -4.38
C THR A 60 -2.13 13.51 -5.26
N PRO A 61 -1.13 14.40 -5.30
CA PRO A 61 -0.02 14.30 -6.26
C PRO A 61 0.95 13.17 -5.97
N ASN A 62 1.14 12.81 -4.69
CA ASN A 62 2.03 11.74 -4.26
C ASN A 62 1.54 11.10 -2.97
N VAL A 63 2.08 9.94 -2.62
CA VAL A 63 1.73 9.08 -1.49
C VAL A 63 0.35 8.43 -1.63
N SER A 64 0.32 7.16 -1.38
CA SER A 64 -0.87 6.31 -1.48
C SER A 64 -1.05 5.48 -0.21
N VAL A 65 -2.26 4.97 0.00
CA VAL A 65 -2.55 4.08 1.13
C VAL A 65 -3.23 2.79 0.65
N VAL A 66 -2.76 1.67 1.16
CA VAL A 66 -3.45 0.39 1.06
C VAL A 66 -4.30 0.20 2.30
N SER A 67 -5.59 -0.07 2.11
CA SER A 67 -6.45 -0.63 3.14
C SER A 67 -6.67 -2.10 2.82
N LEU A 68 -6.24 -3.00 3.70
CA LEU A 68 -6.36 -4.44 3.53
C LEU A 68 -7.33 -5.00 4.56
N ASP A 69 -8.41 -5.57 4.07
CA ASP A 69 -9.33 -6.39 4.88
C ASP A 69 -8.98 -7.86 4.66
N PHE A 70 -8.81 -8.63 5.73
CA PHE A 70 -8.51 -10.05 5.62
C PHE A 70 -9.12 -10.88 6.76
N VAL A 71 -9.34 -12.14 6.47
CA VAL A 71 -9.78 -13.15 7.44
C VAL A 71 -8.54 -13.88 7.95
N PRO A 72 -8.16 -13.72 9.22
CA PRO A 72 -6.98 -14.38 9.76
C PRO A 72 -7.24 -15.87 10.01
N THR A 73 -6.22 -16.71 9.82
CA THR A 73 -6.30 -18.14 10.16
C THR A 73 -6.48 -18.39 11.67
N ARG A 74 -5.91 -17.52 12.48
CA ARG A 74 -6.08 -17.48 13.94
C ARG A 74 -6.59 -16.11 14.33
N THR A 75 -7.71 -16.07 15.03
CA THR A 75 -8.29 -14.82 15.54
C THR A 75 -7.29 -14.12 16.47
N PRO A 76 -6.89 -12.87 16.20
CA PRO A 76 -6.03 -12.12 17.09
C PRO A 76 -6.77 -11.73 18.36
N ALA A 77 -6.05 -11.64 19.47
CA ALA A 77 -6.61 -11.28 20.76
C ALA A 77 -7.09 -9.82 20.82
N SER A 78 -6.41 -8.92 20.10
CA SER A 78 -6.75 -7.49 20.05
C SER A 78 -6.08 -6.82 18.84
N ALA A 79 -6.42 -5.56 18.58
CA ALA A 79 -5.75 -4.72 17.58
C ALA A 79 -4.27 -4.51 17.95
N GLU A 80 -3.97 -4.35 19.23
CA GLU A 80 -2.61 -4.22 19.74
C GLU A 80 -1.77 -5.47 19.46
N ALA A 81 -2.36 -6.65 19.55
CA ALA A 81 -1.65 -7.89 19.21
C ALA A 81 -1.27 -7.97 17.72
N VAL A 82 -2.12 -7.46 16.83
CA VAL A 82 -1.82 -7.32 15.40
C VAL A 82 -0.71 -6.28 15.21
N ASN A 83 -0.85 -5.12 15.83
CA ASN A 83 0.10 -4.03 15.76
C ASN A 83 1.50 -4.47 16.23
N GLU A 84 1.57 -5.17 17.35
CA GLU A 84 2.84 -5.63 17.91
C GLU A 84 3.54 -6.67 17.01
N ALA A 85 2.78 -7.57 16.38
CA ALA A 85 3.32 -8.52 15.42
C ALA A 85 3.97 -7.82 14.22
N ILE A 86 3.34 -6.75 13.72
CA ILE A 86 3.87 -5.97 12.60
C ILE A 86 5.04 -5.10 13.06
N ARG A 87 4.96 -4.51 14.26
CA ARG A 87 6.07 -3.77 14.86
C ARG A 87 7.32 -4.64 15.00
N ALA A 88 7.19 -5.84 15.49
CA ALA A 88 8.31 -6.78 15.60
C ALA A 88 8.92 -7.07 14.22
N ALA A 89 8.08 -7.31 13.20
CA ALA A 89 8.54 -7.55 11.84
C ALA A 89 9.25 -6.35 11.19
N SER A 90 8.95 -5.12 11.62
CA SER A 90 9.64 -3.92 11.14
C SER A 90 11.03 -3.71 11.76
N LEU A 91 11.26 -4.26 12.94
CA LEU A 91 12.52 -4.10 13.68
C LEU A 91 13.55 -5.17 13.35
N GLU A 92 13.09 -6.37 12.99
CA GLU A 92 13.95 -7.54 12.79
C GLU A 92 13.54 -8.32 11.53
N GLY A 93 14.46 -9.17 11.05
CA GLY A 93 14.23 -10.05 9.90
C GLY A 93 14.21 -9.35 8.55
N PRO A 94 13.59 -9.97 7.52
CA PRO A 94 13.73 -9.54 6.12
C PRO A 94 13.00 -8.23 5.78
N LEU A 95 12.12 -7.76 6.65
CA LEU A 95 11.37 -6.52 6.43
C LEU A 95 12.01 -5.30 7.10
N LYS A 96 13.06 -5.50 7.89
CA LYS A 96 13.79 -4.40 8.52
C LYS A 96 14.35 -3.44 7.46
N GLY A 97 14.03 -2.14 7.61
CA GLY A 97 14.42 -1.09 6.66
C GLY A 97 13.56 -1.03 5.39
N ILE A 98 12.58 -1.93 5.24
CA ILE A 98 11.62 -1.98 4.14
C ILE A 98 10.21 -1.66 4.63
N LEU A 99 9.87 -2.17 5.81
CA LEU A 99 8.64 -1.90 6.55
C LEU A 99 8.94 -0.93 7.68
N GLU A 100 8.16 0.13 7.78
CA GLU A 100 8.16 1.07 8.90
C GLU A 100 6.84 0.99 9.67
N TYR A 101 6.85 1.54 10.89
CA TYR A 101 5.73 1.47 11.83
C TYR A 101 5.40 2.85 12.36
N ASN A 102 4.19 3.32 12.10
CA ASN A 102 3.68 4.64 12.52
C ASN A 102 2.62 4.53 13.61
N THR A 103 2.73 5.39 14.62
CA THR A 103 1.75 5.55 15.72
C THR A 103 1.17 6.95 15.80
N ALA A 104 1.68 7.88 14.99
CA ALA A 104 1.21 9.26 14.98
C ALA A 104 0.01 9.43 14.02
N PRO A 105 -0.89 10.37 14.27
CA PRO A 105 -2.04 10.67 13.42
C PRO A 105 -1.59 11.49 12.19
N LEU A 106 -0.90 10.83 11.26
CA LEU A 106 -0.32 11.44 10.07
C LEU A 106 -1.24 11.29 8.85
N VAL A 107 -0.97 12.09 7.81
CA VAL A 107 -1.66 12.09 6.53
C VAL A 107 -0.66 11.91 5.38
N SER A 108 -1.16 11.74 4.16
CA SER A 108 -0.33 11.41 2.98
C SER A 108 0.89 12.33 2.79
N SER A 109 0.77 13.63 2.98
CA SER A 109 1.89 14.57 2.80
C SER A 109 3.06 14.38 3.77
N ASP A 110 2.80 13.78 4.94
CA ASP A 110 3.82 13.53 5.95
C ASP A 110 4.77 12.39 5.55
N PHE A 111 4.33 11.53 4.64
CA PHE A 111 5.10 10.39 4.13
C PHE A 111 5.79 10.68 2.79
N ASN A 112 5.73 11.93 2.33
CA ASN A 112 6.39 12.31 1.09
C ASN A 112 7.92 12.16 1.21
N HIS A 113 8.53 11.48 0.23
CA HIS A 113 9.95 11.07 0.23
C HIS A 113 10.34 10.09 1.34
N ASP A 114 9.39 9.38 1.91
CA ASP A 114 9.72 8.24 2.74
C ASP A 114 10.26 7.09 1.87
N LYS A 115 11.40 6.53 2.27
CA LYS A 115 12.08 5.45 1.52
C LYS A 115 11.51 4.07 1.76
N ALA A 116 10.65 3.90 2.78
CA ALA A 116 10.06 2.61 3.10
C ALA A 116 9.12 2.15 1.98
N SER A 117 9.09 0.85 1.73
CA SER A 117 8.12 0.27 0.79
C SER A 117 6.72 0.21 1.36
N SER A 118 6.61 0.22 2.68
CA SER A 118 5.34 0.15 3.42
C SER A 118 5.54 0.77 4.80
N ILE A 119 4.69 1.74 5.15
CA ILE A 119 4.64 2.36 6.49
C ILE A 119 3.31 1.95 7.11
N PHE A 120 3.36 0.97 8.01
CA PHE A 120 2.16 0.47 8.67
C PHE A 120 1.59 1.52 9.61
N ASP A 121 0.29 1.78 9.52
CA ASP A 121 -0.41 2.75 10.36
C ASP A 121 -1.15 2.02 11.49
N ALA A 122 -0.52 1.96 12.65
CA ALA A 122 -1.07 1.28 13.82
C ALA A 122 -2.36 1.95 14.36
N THR A 123 -2.61 3.21 14.00
CA THR A 123 -3.82 3.93 14.43
C THR A 123 -5.07 3.48 13.67
N GLN A 124 -4.89 2.79 12.55
CA GLN A 124 -5.96 2.37 11.63
C GLN A 124 -6.28 0.87 11.70
N THR A 125 -5.69 0.14 12.65
CA THR A 125 -6.00 -1.28 12.84
C THR A 125 -7.37 -1.47 13.46
N VAL A 126 -8.24 -2.22 12.80
CA VAL A 126 -9.61 -2.48 13.25
C VAL A 126 -9.89 -3.98 13.24
N LEU A 127 -10.44 -4.48 14.34
CA LEU A 127 -11.00 -5.82 14.43
C LEU A 127 -12.52 -5.77 14.27
N VAL A 128 -13.05 -6.57 13.36
CA VAL A 128 -14.49 -6.70 13.11
C VAL A 128 -14.93 -8.09 13.58
N ASP A 129 -16.13 -8.17 14.16
CA ASP A 129 -16.74 -9.41 14.67
C ASP A 129 -15.76 -10.22 15.56
N GLY A 130 -15.23 -9.54 16.58
CA GLY A 130 -14.30 -10.18 17.53
C GLY A 130 -12.99 -10.66 16.91
N GLY A 131 -12.57 -10.06 15.79
CA GLY A 131 -11.32 -10.41 15.10
C GLY A 131 -11.46 -11.48 14.02
N LYS A 132 -12.66 -11.86 13.65
CA LYS A 132 -12.90 -12.74 12.50
C LYS A 132 -12.50 -12.07 11.17
N MET A 133 -12.56 -10.76 11.13
CA MET A 133 -11.99 -9.95 10.05
C MET A 133 -11.12 -8.85 10.65
N VAL A 134 -9.99 -8.59 10.03
CA VAL A 134 -9.04 -7.56 10.43
C VAL A 134 -8.83 -6.60 9.27
N ARG A 135 -8.89 -5.30 9.57
CA ARG A 135 -8.45 -4.24 8.66
C ARG A 135 -7.14 -3.67 9.15
N VAL A 136 -6.22 -3.49 8.22
CA VAL A 136 -4.96 -2.77 8.42
C VAL A 136 -4.75 -1.76 7.30
N CYS A 137 -4.03 -0.68 7.62
CA CYS A 137 -3.66 0.35 6.64
C CYS A 137 -2.14 0.49 6.58
N SER A 138 -1.64 0.76 5.39
CA SER A 138 -0.23 1.04 5.17
C SER A 138 -0.04 2.10 4.11
N TRP A 139 0.80 3.09 4.42
CA TRP A 139 1.18 4.19 3.54
C TRP A 139 2.41 3.83 2.71
N TYR A 140 2.58 4.47 1.58
CA TYR A 140 3.79 4.37 0.78
C TYR A 140 3.91 5.55 -0.18
N ASP A 141 5.13 6.07 -0.33
CA ASP A 141 5.45 6.95 -1.44
C ASP A 141 5.63 6.08 -2.68
N ASN A 142 4.66 6.13 -3.59
CA ASN A 142 4.60 5.24 -4.75
C ASN A 142 5.73 5.46 -5.77
N GLU A 143 6.46 6.57 -5.68
CA GLU A 143 7.60 6.88 -6.54
C GLU A 143 8.92 6.70 -5.79
N TRP A 144 9.07 7.33 -4.62
CA TRP A 144 10.32 7.33 -3.88
C TRP A 144 10.65 5.96 -3.27
N GLY A 145 9.67 5.31 -2.65
CA GLY A 145 9.86 3.95 -2.11
C GLY A 145 10.28 2.96 -3.20
N PHE A 146 9.63 3.00 -4.37
CA PHE A 146 10.00 2.16 -5.51
C PHE A 146 11.42 2.46 -6.03
N SER A 147 11.78 3.74 -6.16
CA SER A 147 13.12 4.15 -6.61
C SER A 147 14.21 3.66 -5.67
N ASN A 148 13.98 3.71 -4.36
CA ASN A 148 14.91 3.16 -3.37
C ASN A 148 15.06 1.64 -3.52
N ARG A 149 13.98 0.89 -3.72
CA ARG A 149 14.05 -0.56 -3.96
C ARG A 149 14.76 -0.90 -5.27
N MET A 150 14.63 -0.08 -6.30
CA MET A 150 15.43 -0.25 -7.53
C MET A 150 16.92 -0.08 -7.26
N ALA A 151 17.31 0.94 -6.49
CA ALA A 151 18.71 1.18 -6.12
C ALA A 151 19.27 0.02 -5.28
N ASP A 152 18.51 -0.47 -4.30
CA ASP A 152 18.92 -1.61 -3.48
C ASP A 152 19.11 -2.88 -4.33
N THR A 153 18.20 -3.12 -5.28
CA THR A 153 18.29 -4.25 -6.19
C THR A 153 19.51 -4.15 -7.10
N ALA A 154 19.79 -2.96 -7.63
CA ALA A 154 20.98 -2.72 -8.45
C ALA A 154 22.27 -2.91 -7.66
N ALA A 155 22.33 -2.44 -6.41
CA ALA A 155 23.47 -2.66 -5.52
C ALA A 155 23.69 -4.15 -5.23
N LEU A 156 22.61 -4.91 -4.98
CA LEU A 156 22.68 -6.35 -4.79
C LEU A 156 23.26 -7.06 -6.03
N PHE A 157 22.76 -6.76 -7.23
CA PHE A 157 23.27 -7.35 -8.47
C PHE A 157 24.73 -6.97 -8.73
N GLY A 158 25.13 -5.75 -8.35
CA GLY A 158 26.53 -5.32 -8.51
C GLY A 158 27.49 -5.98 -7.52
N SER A 159 26.99 -6.67 -6.50
CA SER A 159 27.78 -7.39 -5.48
C SER A 159 27.87 -8.91 -5.72
N LEU A 160 27.18 -9.43 -6.74
CA LEU A 160 27.21 -10.84 -7.14
C LEU A 160 28.33 -11.11 -8.14
#